data_750f0f3bd9170c3efe4e515116fcd29b
#
_entry.id   750f0f3bd9170c3efe4e515116fcd29b
#
_cell.length_a   1.000
_cell.length_b   1.000
_cell.length_c   1.000
_cell.angle_alpha   90.00
_cell.angle_beta   90.00
_cell.angle_gamma   90.00
#
_symmetry.space_group_name_H-M   'P 1'
#
loop_
_entity.id
_entity.type
_entity.pdbx_description
1 polymer ?
#
loop_
_entity_poly.entity_id
_entity_poly.type
_entity_poly.pdbx_seq_one_letter_code
_entity_poly.pdbx_strand_id
1 'polypeptide(L)'
;MPTIQPLADSECRLLKPNGRFVFSVPHPCFNAVSSQKTVEQVELDGQLDRKHSVKMSDYINGITGTGIGIEGPPRPHYYFDRPLSQTLNTFFDAGFVLDGISEPVADQEDATSNPFSWANYMEIPSHLTARLRLVNV
;
A
#
# COMPACT_ATOMS: atom_id res chain seq x y z
N MET A 1 3.38 -12.75 -4.26
CA MET A 1 3.33 -13.19 -5.68
C MET A 1 4.42 -12.45 -6.45
N PRO A 2 5.38 -13.17 -7.05
CA PRO A 2 6.45 -12.54 -7.84
C PRO A 2 5.91 -11.79 -9.07
N THR A 3 4.85 -12.31 -9.70
CA THR A 3 4.13 -11.65 -10.79
C THR A 3 2.64 -11.64 -10.54
N ILE A 4 1.95 -10.60 -10.98
CA ILE A 4 0.49 -10.44 -10.83
C ILE A 4 -0.28 -10.71 -12.12
N GLN A 5 0.41 -10.98 -13.23
CA GLN A 5 -0.25 -11.30 -14.50
C GLN A 5 -1.25 -12.48 -14.38
N PRO A 6 -0.90 -13.62 -13.75
CA PRO A 6 -1.87 -14.70 -13.58
C PRO A 6 -3.11 -14.33 -12.78
N LEU A 7 -2.99 -13.37 -11.85
CA LEU A 7 -4.14 -12.84 -11.12
C LEU A 7 -5.04 -12.04 -12.05
N ALA A 8 -4.47 -11.10 -12.81
CA ALA A 8 -5.22 -10.29 -13.75
C ALA A 8 -5.97 -11.15 -14.80
N ASP A 9 -5.28 -12.17 -15.33
CA ASP A 9 -5.87 -13.12 -16.29
C ASP A 9 -7.00 -13.94 -15.67
N SER A 10 -6.87 -14.34 -14.41
CA SER A 10 -7.88 -15.09 -13.69
C SER A 10 -9.12 -14.24 -13.40
N GLU A 11 -8.92 -13.01 -12.94
CA GLU A 11 -10.02 -12.08 -12.67
C GLU A 11 -10.80 -11.73 -13.95
N CYS A 12 -10.08 -11.57 -15.07
CA CYS A 12 -10.71 -11.34 -16.37
C CYS A 12 -11.64 -12.48 -16.80
N ARG A 13 -11.32 -13.73 -16.43
CA ARG A 13 -12.13 -14.91 -16.76
C ARG A 13 -13.29 -15.14 -15.78
N LEU A 14 -13.09 -14.78 -14.52
CA LEU A 14 -14.06 -15.06 -13.45
C LEU A 14 -15.13 -13.98 -13.32
N LEU A 15 -14.81 -12.75 -13.66
CA LEU A 15 -15.74 -11.64 -13.53
C LEU A 15 -16.79 -11.66 -14.65
N LYS A 16 -18.01 -11.35 -14.25
CA LYS A 16 -19.10 -11.06 -15.22
C LYS A 16 -18.79 -9.75 -15.96
N PRO A 17 -19.44 -9.52 -17.11
CA PRO A 17 -19.41 -8.23 -17.79
C PRO A 17 -19.69 -7.07 -16.81
N ASN A 18 -18.88 -6.03 -16.84
CA ASN A 18 -18.87 -4.91 -15.88
C ASN A 18 -18.63 -5.32 -14.41
N GLY A 19 -18.11 -6.53 -14.18
CA GLY A 19 -17.68 -6.97 -12.85
C GLY A 19 -16.57 -6.09 -12.30
N ARG A 20 -16.47 -6.05 -10.98
CA ARG A 20 -15.49 -5.24 -10.25
C ARG A 20 -14.54 -6.13 -9.48
N PHE A 21 -13.28 -5.80 -9.54
CA PHE A 21 -12.23 -6.37 -8.72
C PHE A 21 -11.72 -5.31 -7.76
N VAL A 22 -11.73 -5.62 -6.47
CA VAL A 22 -11.24 -4.72 -5.43
C VAL A 22 -10.07 -5.39 -4.73
N PHE A 23 -8.98 -4.69 -4.60
CA PHE A 23 -7.83 -5.17 -3.83
C PHE A 23 -7.30 -4.08 -2.90
N SER A 24 -6.69 -4.52 -1.81
CA SER A 24 -5.95 -3.67 -0.88
C SER A 24 -4.55 -4.22 -0.71
N VAL A 25 -3.57 -3.35 -0.77
CA VAL A 25 -2.15 -3.70 -0.63
C VAL A 25 -1.45 -2.68 0.27
N PRO A 26 -0.31 -3.03 0.90
CA PRO A 26 0.58 -2.03 1.48
C PRO A 26 0.87 -0.96 0.43
N HIS A 27 0.83 0.30 0.83
CA HIS A 27 0.93 1.40 -0.12
C HIS A 27 2.28 1.40 -0.85
N PRO A 28 2.32 1.24 -2.17
CA PRO A 28 3.57 1.10 -2.91
C PRO A 28 4.52 2.28 -2.75
N CYS A 29 3.98 3.49 -2.54
CA CYS A 29 4.77 4.70 -2.40
C CYS A 29 5.21 4.98 -0.96
N PHE A 30 4.60 4.36 0.05
CA PHE A 30 4.85 4.72 1.46
C PHE A 30 5.15 3.54 2.36
N ASN A 31 4.64 2.36 2.06
CA ASN A 31 4.75 1.18 2.91
C ASN A 31 5.29 -0.03 2.14
N ALA A 32 6.51 0.11 1.64
CA ALA A 32 7.26 -0.92 0.95
C ALA A 32 8.39 -1.46 1.84
N VAL A 33 9.03 -2.54 1.43
CA VAL A 33 10.18 -3.13 2.14
C VAL A 33 11.32 -2.12 2.32
N SER A 34 11.54 -1.26 1.32
CA SER A 34 12.57 -0.21 1.34
C SER A 34 12.17 1.07 2.09
N SER A 35 10.90 1.18 2.52
CA SER A 35 10.45 2.38 3.22
C SER A 35 10.98 2.44 4.65
N GLN A 36 11.34 3.64 5.10
CA GLN A 36 11.81 3.91 6.45
C GLN A 36 10.92 4.97 7.09
N LYS A 37 10.28 4.61 8.19
CA LYS A 37 9.50 5.54 9.00
C LYS A 37 10.42 6.40 9.84
N THR A 38 10.18 7.70 9.88
CA THR A 38 10.92 8.66 10.71
C THR A 38 9.96 9.49 11.54
N VAL A 39 10.38 9.83 12.74
CA VAL A 39 9.69 10.76 13.61
C VAL A 39 10.70 11.82 14.04
N GLU A 40 10.43 13.07 13.70
CA GLU A 40 11.22 14.21 14.10
C GLU A 40 10.45 14.96 15.19
N GLN A 41 11.14 15.35 16.25
CA GLN A 41 10.55 16.09 17.35
C GLN A 41 11.25 17.43 17.48
N VAL A 42 10.47 18.49 17.51
CA VAL A 42 10.94 19.86 17.70
C VAL A 42 10.21 20.47 18.89
N GLU A 43 10.93 21.14 19.76
CA GLU A 43 10.33 21.99 20.78
C GLU A 43 10.24 23.42 20.25
N LEU A 44 9.03 23.95 20.18
CA LEU A 44 8.76 25.30 19.73
C LEU A 44 7.79 25.95 20.71
N ASP A 45 8.16 27.09 21.28
CA ASP A 45 7.35 27.86 22.23
C ASP A 45 6.82 27.02 23.42
N GLY A 46 7.66 26.11 23.93
CA GLY A 46 7.30 25.22 25.05
C GLY A 46 6.33 24.08 24.68
N GLN A 47 6.09 23.88 23.40
CA GLN A 47 5.32 22.76 22.89
C GLN A 47 6.21 21.81 22.10
N LEU A 48 5.93 20.51 22.24
CA LEU A 48 6.56 19.46 21.45
C LEU A 48 5.73 19.23 20.18
N ASP A 49 6.34 19.50 19.04
CA ASP A 49 5.79 19.14 17.74
C ASP A 49 6.49 17.88 17.23
N ARG A 50 5.71 16.94 16.69
CA ARG A 50 6.21 15.69 16.10
C ARG A 50 5.80 15.60 14.64
N LYS A 51 6.80 15.49 13.79
CA LYS A 51 6.59 15.28 12.35
C LYS A 51 6.90 13.85 11.97
N HIS A 52 5.87 13.16 11.48
CA HIS A 52 5.96 11.81 10.95
C HIS A 52 6.26 11.87 9.46
N SER A 53 7.25 11.11 9.00
CA SER A 53 7.67 11.09 7.60
C SER A 53 8.05 9.68 7.19
N VAL A 54 8.03 9.42 5.89
CA VAL A 54 8.49 8.18 5.30
C VAL A 54 9.55 8.50 4.26
N LYS A 55 10.72 7.88 4.39
CA LYS A 55 11.76 7.91 3.36
C LYS A 55 11.58 6.70 2.46
N MET A 56 11.57 6.93 1.16
CA MET A 56 11.37 5.91 0.15
C MET A 56 12.59 5.80 -0.76
N SER A 57 13.04 4.55 -1.01
CA SER A 57 14.08 4.22 -1.99
C SER A 57 13.64 3.00 -2.81
N ASP A 58 14.36 2.73 -3.89
CA ASP A 58 14.19 1.53 -4.73
C ASP A 58 12.76 1.30 -5.26
N TYR A 59 12.01 2.38 -5.41
CA TYR A 59 10.58 2.34 -5.77
C TYR A 59 10.34 1.72 -7.15
N ILE A 60 11.15 2.07 -8.15
CA ILE A 60 10.94 1.61 -9.53
C ILE A 60 11.28 0.13 -9.69
N ASN A 61 12.42 -0.30 -9.16
CA ASN A 61 12.84 -1.70 -9.25
C ASN A 61 12.11 -2.60 -8.26
N GLY A 62 11.65 -2.03 -7.16
CA GLY A 62 11.08 -2.76 -6.06
C GLY A 62 12.09 -3.65 -5.33
N ILE A 63 11.71 -4.13 -4.17
CA ILE A 63 12.50 -5.10 -3.41
C ILE A 63 11.58 -6.27 -3.05
N THR A 64 12.10 -7.49 -3.18
CA THR A 64 11.47 -8.67 -2.60
C THR A 64 12.09 -8.91 -1.24
N GLY A 65 11.27 -9.06 -0.23
CA GLY A 65 11.73 -9.26 1.14
C GLY A 65 10.74 -10.02 1.98
N THR A 66 11.14 -10.30 3.21
CA THR A 66 10.29 -10.86 4.24
C THR A 66 10.07 -9.84 5.33
N GLY A 67 8.88 -9.78 5.86
CA GLY A 67 8.54 -8.86 6.95
C GLY A 67 7.57 -9.48 7.94
N ILE A 68 7.51 -8.88 9.12
CA ILE A 68 6.56 -9.21 10.16
C ILE A 68 5.33 -8.34 9.93
N GLY A 69 4.34 -8.88 9.25
CA GLY A 69 3.10 -8.12 8.98
C GLY A 69 2.26 -7.91 10.23
N ILE A 70 2.24 -8.90 11.13
CA ILE A 70 1.53 -8.87 12.42
C ILE A 70 2.45 -9.53 13.44
N GLU A 71 2.57 -8.98 14.64
CA GLU A 71 3.31 -9.63 15.73
C GLU A 71 2.67 -10.99 16.06
N GLY A 72 3.51 -12.03 16.09
CA GLY A 72 3.13 -13.39 16.47
C GLY A 72 2.81 -14.39 15.38
N PRO A 73 2.90 -14.11 14.08
CA PRO A 73 2.71 -15.16 13.08
C PRO A 73 3.85 -16.18 13.16
N PRO A 74 3.58 -17.48 12.92
CA PRO A 74 4.59 -18.53 12.99
C PRO A 74 5.64 -18.45 11.87
N ARG A 75 5.41 -17.65 10.83
CA ARG A 75 6.31 -17.45 9.70
C ARG A 75 6.24 -16.01 9.18
N PRO A 76 7.38 -15.44 8.74
CA PRO A 76 7.38 -14.13 8.09
C PRO A 76 6.60 -14.17 6.78
N HIS A 77 5.95 -13.06 6.45
CA HIS A 77 5.28 -12.88 5.17
C HIS A 77 6.31 -12.46 4.10
N TYR A 78 6.09 -12.91 2.86
CA TYR A 78 6.83 -12.42 1.71
C TYR A 78 6.14 -11.19 1.11
N TYR A 79 6.93 -10.15 0.89
CA TYR A 79 6.52 -8.93 0.20
C TYR A 79 7.24 -8.85 -1.15
N PHE A 80 6.50 -8.45 -2.16
CA PHE A 80 6.99 -8.26 -3.52
C PHE A 80 6.64 -6.83 -3.92
N ASP A 81 7.55 -5.91 -3.61
CA ASP A 81 7.35 -4.51 -3.94
C ASP A 81 7.39 -4.31 -5.44
N ARG A 82 6.54 -3.45 -5.92
CA ARG A 82 6.51 -3.00 -7.31
C ARG A 82 5.90 -1.62 -7.39
N PRO A 83 6.31 -0.81 -8.38
CA PRO A 83 5.74 0.51 -8.54
C PRO A 83 4.25 0.43 -8.89
N LEU A 84 3.53 1.47 -8.53
CA LEU A 84 2.09 1.58 -8.78
C LEU A 84 1.76 1.41 -10.27
N SER A 85 2.61 1.97 -11.14
CA SER A 85 2.48 1.83 -12.60
C SER A 85 2.52 0.38 -13.07
N GLN A 86 3.44 -0.43 -12.54
CA GLN A 86 3.52 -1.84 -12.90
C GLN A 86 2.28 -2.60 -12.42
N THR A 87 1.81 -2.31 -11.20
CA THR A 87 0.61 -2.94 -10.66
C THR A 87 -0.61 -2.61 -11.52
N LEU A 88 -0.86 -1.34 -11.78
CA LEU A 88 -2.06 -0.91 -12.49
C LEU A 88 -2.01 -1.27 -13.98
N ASN A 89 -0.88 -1.09 -14.66
CA ASN A 89 -0.77 -1.40 -16.08
C ASN A 89 -0.99 -2.88 -16.36
N THR A 90 -0.58 -3.78 -15.47
CA THR A 90 -0.87 -5.21 -15.64
C THR A 90 -2.39 -5.48 -15.74
N PHE A 91 -3.19 -4.79 -14.94
CA PHE A 91 -4.65 -4.91 -15.03
C PHE A 91 -5.22 -4.14 -16.23
N PHE A 92 -4.68 -2.98 -16.57
CA PHE A 92 -5.13 -2.23 -17.75
C PHE A 92 -4.91 -3.01 -19.03
N ASP A 93 -3.76 -3.67 -19.16
CA ASP A 93 -3.44 -4.54 -20.31
C ASP A 93 -4.38 -5.77 -20.38
N ALA A 94 -4.91 -6.20 -19.26
CA ALA A 94 -5.92 -7.26 -19.19
C ALA A 94 -7.37 -6.77 -19.41
N GLY A 95 -7.58 -5.50 -19.75
CA GLY A 95 -8.89 -4.94 -20.08
C GLY A 95 -9.65 -4.31 -18.91
N PHE A 96 -8.97 -4.04 -17.80
CA PHE A 96 -9.56 -3.31 -16.68
C PHE A 96 -9.35 -1.80 -16.80
N VAL A 97 -10.23 -1.05 -16.16
CA VAL A 97 -10.06 0.39 -15.90
C VAL A 97 -10.13 0.65 -14.41
N LEU A 98 -9.37 1.63 -13.94
CA LEU A 98 -9.46 2.10 -12.57
C LEU A 98 -10.75 2.90 -12.39
N ASP A 99 -11.60 2.44 -11.49
CA ASP A 99 -12.94 2.99 -11.23
C ASP A 99 -13.03 3.63 -9.84
N GLY A 100 -12.10 3.36 -8.97
CA GLY A 100 -12.01 3.97 -7.66
C GLY A 100 -10.70 3.67 -6.96
N ILE A 101 -10.26 4.62 -6.14
CA ILE A 101 -9.07 4.50 -5.31
C ILE A 101 -9.37 5.05 -3.91
N SER A 102 -8.80 4.43 -2.89
CA SER A 102 -8.88 4.88 -1.51
C SER A 102 -7.52 4.74 -0.84
N GLU A 103 -7.14 5.77 -0.11
CA GLU A 103 -5.90 5.86 0.65
C GLU A 103 -6.25 6.17 2.12
N PRO A 104 -6.69 5.16 2.88
CA PRO A 104 -7.14 5.39 4.24
C PRO A 104 -5.98 5.78 5.16
N VAL A 105 -6.23 6.72 6.03
CA VAL A 105 -5.34 7.13 7.13
C VAL A 105 -6.06 6.94 8.45
N ALA A 106 -5.29 6.79 9.53
CA ALA A 106 -5.82 6.81 10.88
C ALA A 106 -6.24 8.23 11.28
N ASP A 107 -7.18 8.35 12.17
CA ASP A 107 -7.52 9.62 12.78
C ASP A 107 -6.90 9.77 14.18
N GLN A 108 -7.14 10.90 14.82
CA GLN A 108 -6.51 11.23 16.09
C GLN A 108 -6.95 10.32 17.25
N GLU A 109 -8.12 9.70 17.14
CA GLU A 109 -8.64 8.77 18.16
C GLU A 109 -7.89 7.41 18.12
N ASP A 110 -7.29 7.07 16.96
CA ASP A 110 -6.50 5.86 16.77
C ASP A 110 -5.05 5.99 17.26
N ALA A 111 -4.60 7.19 17.60
CA ALA A 111 -3.21 7.47 17.98
C ALA A 111 -2.74 6.57 19.12
N THR A 112 -1.51 6.07 19.03
CA THR A 112 -0.89 5.17 20.00
C THR A 112 0.37 5.78 20.62
N SER A 113 0.81 5.21 21.73
CA SER A 113 2.07 5.60 22.39
C SER A 113 3.32 5.18 21.63
N ASN A 114 3.22 4.22 20.70
CA ASN A 114 4.32 3.85 19.84
C ASN A 114 4.46 4.88 18.70
N PRO A 115 5.50 5.73 18.69
CA PRO A 115 5.64 6.80 17.71
C PRO A 115 5.77 6.29 16.27
N PHE A 116 6.18 5.04 16.07
CA PHE A 116 6.35 4.41 14.77
C PHE A 116 5.14 3.57 14.34
N SER A 117 4.05 3.58 15.10
CA SER A 117 2.80 2.96 14.66
C SER A 117 2.21 3.73 13.47
N TRP A 118 1.69 3.02 12.48
CA TRP A 118 0.96 3.64 11.37
C TRP A 118 -0.25 4.47 11.83
N ALA A 119 -0.81 4.15 13.00
CA ALA A 119 -1.88 4.93 13.61
C ALA A 119 -1.51 6.40 13.90
N ASN A 120 -0.21 6.72 13.98
CA ASN A 120 0.27 8.08 14.18
C ASN A 120 0.66 8.81 12.89
N TYR A 121 0.62 8.13 11.74
CA TYR A 121 0.94 8.70 10.42
C TYR A 121 -0.35 9.15 9.72
N MET A 122 -1.00 10.17 10.27
CA MET A 122 -2.35 10.60 9.88
C MET A 122 -2.43 11.28 8.50
N GLU A 123 -1.29 11.67 7.93
CA GLU A 123 -1.19 12.29 6.61
C GLU A 123 -0.54 11.36 5.56
N ILE A 124 -0.18 10.13 5.97
CA ILE A 124 0.53 9.19 5.10
C ILE A 124 -0.22 7.85 5.13
N PRO A 125 -0.88 7.46 4.05
CA PRO A 125 -1.64 6.22 4.01
C PRO A 125 -0.70 5.00 4.00
N SER A 126 -0.95 4.06 4.89
CA SER A 126 -0.20 2.81 4.96
C SER A 126 -0.64 1.78 3.92
N HIS A 127 -1.85 1.93 3.39
CA HIS A 127 -2.46 1.03 2.42
C HIS A 127 -3.08 1.79 1.27
N LEU A 128 -3.13 1.13 0.13
CA LEU A 128 -3.84 1.55 -1.06
C LEU A 128 -4.93 0.52 -1.36
N THR A 129 -6.15 0.98 -1.49
CA THR A 129 -7.26 0.16 -1.99
C THR A 129 -7.67 0.67 -3.36
N ALA A 130 -7.72 -0.21 -4.33
CA ALA A 130 -8.13 0.12 -5.69
C ALA A 130 -9.33 -0.74 -6.12
N ARG A 131 -10.22 -0.12 -6.87
CA ARG A 131 -11.33 -0.79 -7.52
C ARG A 131 -11.15 -0.70 -9.02
N LEU A 132 -11.10 -1.85 -9.65
CA LEU A 132 -10.97 -2.02 -11.07
C LEU A 132 -12.28 -2.57 -11.64
N ARG A 133 -12.68 -2.10 -12.81
CA ARG A 133 -13.84 -2.59 -13.52
C ARG A 133 -13.42 -3.19 -14.86
N LEU A 134 -13.87 -4.41 -15.12
CA LEU A 134 -13.66 -5.05 -16.41
C LEU A 134 -14.52 -4.34 -17.46
N VAL A 135 -13.87 -3.84 -18.51
CA VAL A 135 -14.55 -3.19 -19.64
C VAL A 135 -14.65 -4.20 -20.78
N ASN A 136 -15.89 -4.53 -21.16
CA ASN A 136 -16.10 -5.28 -22.38
C ASN A 136 -15.82 -4.36 -23.58
N VAL A 137 -14.89 -4.78 -24.34
CA VAL A 137 -14.64 -4.19 -25.66
C VAL A 137 -15.55 -4.83 -26.68
#